data_0930ed913455d73642b1d692f5b904ad
#
_entry.id   0930ed913455d73642b1d692f5b904ad
#
_cell.length_a   1.000
_cell.length_b   1.000
_cell.length_c   1.000
_cell.angle_alpha   90.00
_cell.angle_beta   90.00
_cell.angle_gamma   90.00
#
_symmetry.space_group_name_H-M   'P 1'
#
loop_
_entity.id
_entity.type
_entity.pdbx_description
1 polymer ?
#
loop_
_entity_poly.entity_id
_entity_poly.type
_entity_poly.pdbx_seq_one_letter_code
_entity_poly.pdbx_strand_id
1 'polypeptide(L)'
;MVRRPYQKHGQEDTLLCPYTSCSTVSSKLSLVEAAVLNGIQELADEYRLNDTISLPGAANQLRFKEQLIEEKENELMKLNSQKLKQFDLLEQGIYTTEIFLERSNAIAASLNSCSKIIERLKHELKHEKEIMEQQSIFIPQCEKLLENYWSLDTASKNKMLKELIEKAEYTKDSKNAFRRGDDVTFVLDIFPRIQHNNY
;
A
#
# COMPACT_ATOMS: atom_id res chain seq x y z
N MET A 1 -15.31 7.29 17.42
CA MET A 1 -16.73 7.10 17.86
C MET A 1 -16.78 6.04 18.93
N VAL A 2 -17.81 6.09 19.79
CA VAL A 2 -17.99 5.15 20.90
C VAL A 2 -19.36 4.48 20.84
N ARG A 3 -19.44 3.21 21.25
CA ARG A 3 -20.69 2.48 21.37
C ARG A 3 -21.44 2.98 22.61
N ARG A 4 -22.70 3.31 22.44
CA ARG A 4 -23.63 3.60 23.51
C ARG A 4 -24.63 2.44 23.62
N PRO A 5 -24.52 1.59 24.66
CA PRO A 5 -25.47 0.51 24.86
C PRO A 5 -26.82 1.06 25.26
N TYR A 6 -27.90 0.45 24.75
CA TYR A 6 -29.24 0.78 25.10
C TYR A 6 -29.78 -0.20 26.14
N GLN A 7 -30.23 0.30 27.26
CA GLN A 7 -30.70 -0.56 28.39
C GLN A 7 -32.19 -0.91 28.33
N LYS A 8 -32.96 -0.33 27.39
CA LYS A 8 -34.41 -0.57 27.29
C LYS A 8 -34.67 -1.67 26.24
N HIS A 9 -35.55 -2.61 26.61
CA HIS A 9 -35.99 -3.67 25.69
C HIS A 9 -36.48 -3.11 24.35
N GLY A 10 -35.99 -3.65 23.25
CA GLY A 10 -36.38 -3.31 21.88
C GLY A 10 -35.64 -2.13 21.23
N GLN A 11 -34.60 -1.57 21.87
CA GLN A 11 -33.79 -0.52 21.26
C GLN A 11 -32.38 -1.06 21.00
N GLU A 12 -31.84 -0.75 19.80
CA GLU A 12 -30.53 -1.16 19.38
C GLU A 12 -29.44 -0.22 19.91
N ASP A 13 -28.23 -0.75 20.08
CA ASP A 13 -27.07 0.05 20.42
C ASP A 13 -26.77 1.09 19.33
N THR A 14 -26.26 2.23 19.74
CA THR A 14 -25.91 3.32 18.84
C THR A 14 -24.42 3.62 18.88
N LEU A 15 -23.90 4.10 17.76
CA LEU A 15 -22.56 4.64 17.64
C LEU A 15 -22.67 6.18 17.68
N LEU A 16 -21.91 6.83 18.55
CA LEU A 16 -21.93 8.29 18.70
C LEU A 16 -20.52 8.88 18.84
N CYS A 17 -20.38 10.15 18.50
CA CYS A 17 -19.17 10.90 18.77
C CYS A 17 -19.16 11.32 20.26
N PRO A 18 -18.07 11.07 21.02
CA PRO A 18 -17.99 11.48 22.43
C PRO A 18 -17.77 12.99 22.62
N TYR A 19 -17.40 13.71 21.56
CA TYR A 19 -17.12 15.14 21.64
C TYR A 19 -18.41 15.95 21.50
N THR A 20 -18.72 16.79 22.47
CA THR A 20 -19.93 17.62 22.51
C THR A 20 -19.99 18.70 21.43
N SER A 21 -18.82 19.12 20.91
CA SER A 21 -18.70 20.09 19.81
C SER A 21 -18.85 19.46 18.42
N CYS A 22 -18.97 18.14 18.33
CA CYS A 22 -19.10 17.45 17.05
C CYS A 22 -20.54 17.52 16.55
N SER A 23 -20.74 17.99 15.32
CA SER A 23 -22.05 18.06 14.65
C SER A 23 -22.55 16.71 14.13
N THR A 24 -21.72 15.69 14.16
CA THR A 24 -22.03 14.35 13.63
C THR A 24 -23.05 13.64 14.51
N VAL A 25 -24.13 13.20 13.89
CA VAL A 25 -25.26 12.54 14.56
C VAL A 25 -25.01 11.04 14.71
N SER A 26 -25.58 10.46 15.79
CA SER A 26 -25.49 9.02 16.06
C SER A 26 -26.25 8.19 15.03
N SER A 27 -25.82 6.94 14.82
CA SER A 27 -26.55 5.93 14.06
C SER A 27 -26.65 4.63 14.83
N LYS A 28 -27.58 3.76 14.44
CA LYS A 28 -27.67 2.39 14.94
C LYS A 28 -26.36 1.67 14.65
N LEU A 29 -25.85 0.95 15.63
CA LEU A 29 -24.57 0.24 15.51
C LEU A 29 -24.61 -0.82 14.39
N SER A 30 -25.73 -1.55 14.30
CA SER A 30 -25.94 -2.58 13.26
C SER A 30 -25.81 -2.03 11.84
N LEU A 31 -26.36 -0.83 11.59
CA LEU A 31 -26.25 -0.19 10.26
C LEU A 31 -24.81 0.22 9.93
N VAL A 32 -24.07 0.72 10.91
CA VAL A 32 -22.68 1.10 10.71
C VAL A 32 -21.80 -0.13 10.52
N GLU A 33 -22.02 -1.18 11.31
CA GLU A 33 -21.31 -2.47 11.14
C GLU A 33 -21.56 -3.04 9.73
N ALA A 34 -22.81 -3.05 9.26
CA ALA A 34 -23.14 -3.52 7.91
C ALA A 34 -22.45 -2.67 6.82
N ALA A 35 -22.43 -1.34 6.98
CA ALA A 35 -21.73 -0.46 6.04
C ALA A 35 -20.20 -0.68 6.03
N VAL A 36 -19.60 -0.93 7.19
CA VAL A 36 -18.16 -1.27 7.28
C VAL A 36 -17.88 -2.58 6.55
N LEU A 37 -18.72 -3.61 6.75
CA LEU A 37 -18.54 -4.89 6.07
C LEU A 37 -18.70 -4.78 4.56
N ASN A 38 -19.70 -4.00 4.10
CA ASN A 38 -19.88 -3.74 2.68
C ASN A 38 -18.66 -3.02 2.09
N GLY A 39 -18.15 -1.99 2.76
CA GLY A 39 -16.94 -1.30 2.31
C GLY A 39 -15.69 -2.20 2.29
N ILE A 40 -15.55 -3.12 3.25
CA ILE A 40 -14.47 -4.13 3.22
C ILE A 40 -14.66 -5.09 2.05
N GLN A 41 -15.89 -5.50 1.75
CA GLN A 41 -16.19 -6.35 0.59
C GLN A 41 -15.83 -5.63 -0.73
N GLU A 42 -16.25 -4.37 -0.88
CA GLU A 42 -15.92 -3.55 -2.05
C GLU A 42 -14.40 -3.40 -2.23
N LEU A 43 -13.67 -3.14 -1.15
CA LEU A 43 -12.21 -3.11 -1.18
C LEU A 43 -11.62 -4.45 -1.61
N ALA A 44 -12.06 -5.57 -1.02
CA ALA A 44 -11.58 -6.90 -1.39
C ALA A 44 -11.83 -7.20 -2.87
N ASP A 45 -12.98 -6.82 -3.39
CA ASP A 45 -13.34 -7.01 -4.80
C ASP A 45 -12.52 -6.10 -5.73
N GLU A 46 -12.26 -4.85 -5.35
CA GLU A 46 -11.37 -3.95 -6.06
C GLU A 46 -9.94 -4.52 -6.15
N TYR A 47 -9.41 -5.02 -5.03
CA TYR A 47 -8.09 -5.65 -5.01
C TYR A 47 -8.04 -6.93 -5.86
N ARG A 48 -9.10 -7.75 -5.85
CA ARG A 48 -9.18 -8.93 -6.73
C ARG A 48 -9.22 -8.56 -8.22
N LEU A 49 -9.96 -7.52 -8.58
CA LEU A 49 -10.01 -7.04 -9.96
C LEU A 49 -8.64 -6.52 -10.40
N ASN A 50 -7.98 -5.74 -9.56
CA ASN A 50 -6.62 -5.27 -9.82
C ASN A 50 -5.62 -6.43 -9.93
N ASP A 51 -5.76 -7.45 -9.09
CA ASP A 51 -4.91 -8.65 -9.11
C ASP A 51 -5.12 -9.44 -10.41
N THR A 52 -6.36 -9.67 -10.83
CA THR A 52 -6.69 -10.39 -12.09
C THR A 52 -6.23 -9.64 -13.34
N ILE A 53 -6.26 -8.32 -13.33
CA ILE A 53 -5.78 -7.48 -14.44
C ILE A 53 -4.26 -7.36 -14.44
N SER A 54 -3.64 -7.33 -13.27
CA SER A 54 -2.21 -7.02 -13.08
C SER A 54 -1.31 -8.27 -13.01
N LEU A 55 -1.83 -9.45 -12.60
CA LEU A 55 -1.00 -10.64 -12.36
C LEU A 55 -0.11 -11.06 -13.55
N PRO A 56 -0.59 -11.16 -14.80
CA PRO A 56 0.31 -11.46 -15.91
C PRO A 56 1.26 -10.30 -16.23
N GLY A 57 0.80 -9.06 -16.06
CA GLY A 57 1.57 -7.84 -16.31
C GLY A 57 2.58 -7.54 -15.21
N ALA A 58 2.16 -7.60 -13.94
CA ALA A 58 3.01 -7.27 -12.79
C ALA A 58 4.18 -8.26 -12.62
N ALA A 59 3.92 -9.57 -12.76
CA ALA A 59 4.98 -10.58 -12.75
C ALA A 59 6.00 -10.37 -13.88
N ASN A 60 5.54 -9.98 -15.08
CA ASN A 60 6.39 -9.65 -16.20
C ASN A 60 7.17 -8.35 -15.95
N GLN A 61 6.55 -7.33 -15.34
CA GLN A 61 7.22 -6.08 -14.97
C GLN A 61 8.32 -6.30 -13.92
N LEU A 62 8.06 -7.12 -12.90
CA LEU A 62 9.08 -7.50 -11.91
C LEU A 62 10.26 -8.22 -12.57
N ARG A 63 10.00 -9.21 -13.44
CA ARG A 63 11.04 -9.91 -14.20
C ARG A 63 11.82 -8.97 -15.10
N PHE A 64 11.13 -8.06 -15.77
CA PHE A 64 11.80 -7.05 -16.62
C PHE A 64 12.71 -6.15 -15.80
N LYS A 65 12.28 -5.70 -14.61
CA LYS A 65 13.11 -4.91 -13.70
C LYS A 65 14.30 -5.71 -13.17
N GLU A 66 14.11 -6.99 -12.84
CA GLU A 66 15.21 -7.88 -12.44
C GLU A 66 16.26 -8.04 -13.56
N GLN A 67 15.80 -8.24 -14.79
CA GLN A 67 16.69 -8.32 -15.96
C GLN A 67 17.45 -7.00 -16.18
N LEU A 68 16.76 -5.86 -16.05
CA LEU A 68 17.40 -4.55 -16.21
C LEU A 68 18.46 -4.29 -15.14
N ILE A 69 18.22 -4.73 -13.90
CA ILE A 69 19.21 -4.67 -12.82
C ILE A 69 20.42 -5.51 -13.17
N GLU A 70 20.23 -6.75 -13.64
CA GLU A 70 21.30 -7.65 -14.05
C GLU A 70 22.14 -7.07 -15.21
N GLU A 71 21.47 -6.49 -16.20
CA GLU A 71 22.14 -5.80 -17.31
C GLU A 71 23.01 -4.63 -16.82
N LYS A 72 22.47 -3.83 -15.89
CA LYS A 72 23.20 -2.70 -15.32
C LYS A 72 24.34 -3.14 -14.40
N GLU A 73 24.21 -4.22 -13.67
CA GLU A 73 25.30 -4.82 -12.88
C GLU A 73 26.43 -5.35 -13.78
N ASN A 74 26.07 -5.97 -14.90
CA ASN A 74 27.03 -6.39 -15.91
C ASN A 74 27.76 -5.19 -16.57
N GLU A 75 27.05 -4.09 -16.83
CA GLU A 75 27.65 -2.83 -17.31
C GLU A 75 28.63 -2.26 -16.28
N LEU A 76 28.25 -2.26 -15.00
CA LEU A 76 29.11 -1.81 -13.89
C LEU A 76 30.40 -2.64 -13.82
N MET A 77 30.31 -3.96 -13.96
CA MET A 77 31.49 -4.84 -13.99
C MET A 77 32.41 -4.54 -15.18
N LYS A 78 31.84 -4.28 -16.38
CA LYS A 78 32.62 -3.89 -17.56
C LYS A 78 33.35 -2.56 -17.36
N LEU A 79 32.65 -1.55 -16.79
CA LEU A 79 33.24 -0.24 -16.49
C LEU A 79 34.39 -0.35 -15.47
N ASN A 80 34.23 -1.17 -14.42
CA ASN A 80 35.31 -1.44 -13.47
C ASN A 80 36.51 -2.12 -14.13
N SER A 81 36.27 -3.08 -15.01
CA SER A 81 37.32 -3.72 -15.78
C SER A 81 38.05 -2.73 -16.71
N GLN A 82 37.32 -1.82 -17.35
CA GLN A 82 37.92 -0.75 -18.16
C GLN A 82 38.75 0.22 -17.32
N LYS A 83 38.27 0.56 -16.11
CA LYS A 83 39.01 1.40 -15.15
C LYS A 83 40.36 0.75 -14.81
N LEU A 84 40.42 -0.55 -14.53
CA LEU A 84 41.65 -1.25 -14.23
C LEU A 84 42.61 -1.24 -15.43
N LYS A 85 42.10 -1.53 -16.64
CA LYS A 85 42.95 -1.50 -17.87
C LYS A 85 43.55 -0.13 -18.16
N GLN A 86 42.90 0.98 -17.74
CA GLN A 86 43.47 2.32 -17.91
C GLN A 86 44.72 2.53 -17.07
N PHE A 87 44.79 1.96 -15.87
CA PHE A 87 46.01 2.01 -15.06
C PHE A 87 47.17 1.25 -15.73
N ASP A 88 46.88 0.05 -16.26
CA ASP A 88 47.87 -0.75 -16.98
C ASP A 88 48.44 0.02 -18.19
N LEU A 89 47.57 0.71 -18.95
CA LEU A 89 47.98 1.49 -20.12
C LEU A 89 48.80 2.76 -19.74
N LEU A 90 48.54 3.35 -18.59
CA LEU A 90 49.32 4.46 -18.06
C LEU A 90 50.70 3.96 -17.62
N GLU A 91 50.79 2.84 -16.90
CA GLU A 91 52.03 2.24 -16.42
C GLU A 91 52.92 1.81 -17.58
N GLN A 92 52.32 1.33 -18.67
CA GLN A 92 53.06 0.96 -19.92
C GLN A 92 53.49 2.17 -20.74
N GLY A 93 53.16 3.39 -20.32
CA GLY A 93 53.47 4.63 -21.04
C GLY A 93 52.70 4.84 -22.34
N ILE A 94 51.65 4.05 -22.59
CA ILE A 94 50.76 4.19 -23.77
C ILE A 94 49.84 5.39 -23.64
N TYR A 95 49.39 5.71 -22.43
CA TYR A 95 48.59 6.90 -22.14
C TYR A 95 49.46 8.02 -21.59
N THR A 96 49.22 9.25 -22.07
CA THR A 96 49.68 10.44 -21.37
C THR A 96 48.83 10.66 -20.11
N THR A 97 49.35 11.39 -19.14
CA THR A 97 48.60 11.75 -17.92
C THR A 97 47.31 12.48 -18.23
N GLU A 98 47.28 13.33 -19.23
CA GLU A 98 46.08 14.10 -19.65
C GLU A 98 45.01 13.17 -20.18
N ILE A 99 45.33 12.27 -21.10
CA ILE A 99 44.39 11.27 -21.67
C ILE A 99 43.86 10.34 -20.56
N PHE A 100 44.72 9.95 -19.64
CA PHE A 100 44.35 9.12 -18.50
C PHE A 100 43.33 9.84 -17.61
N LEU A 101 43.57 11.11 -17.26
CA LEU A 101 42.66 11.90 -16.41
C LEU A 101 41.28 12.11 -17.07
N GLU A 102 41.25 12.47 -18.36
CA GLU A 102 40.03 12.64 -19.12
C GLU A 102 39.19 11.35 -19.11
N ARG A 103 39.78 10.22 -19.49
CA ARG A 103 39.09 8.92 -19.54
C ARG A 103 38.68 8.42 -18.16
N SER A 104 39.53 8.62 -17.15
CA SER A 104 39.24 8.24 -15.77
C SER A 104 38.03 9.00 -15.22
N ASN A 105 37.93 10.31 -15.50
CA ASN A 105 36.78 11.13 -15.13
C ASN A 105 35.49 10.64 -15.83
N ALA A 106 35.57 10.33 -17.13
CA ALA A 106 34.43 9.82 -17.89
C ALA A 106 33.94 8.47 -17.34
N ILE A 107 34.85 7.53 -17.04
CA ILE A 107 34.49 6.24 -16.43
C ILE A 107 33.93 6.43 -15.02
N ALA A 108 34.52 7.32 -14.21
CA ALA A 108 34.01 7.60 -12.87
C ALA A 108 32.57 8.15 -12.90
N ALA A 109 32.27 9.04 -13.84
CA ALA A 109 30.91 9.57 -14.04
C ALA A 109 29.94 8.45 -14.45
N SER A 110 30.36 7.57 -15.39
CA SER A 110 29.55 6.42 -15.83
C SER A 110 29.28 5.42 -14.70
N LEU A 111 30.29 5.10 -13.90
CA LEU A 111 30.17 4.23 -12.72
C LEU A 111 29.18 4.79 -11.72
N ASN A 112 29.27 6.08 -11.39
CA ASN A 112 28.38 6.75 -10.46
C ASN A 112 26.92 6.77 -10.99
N SER A 113 26.75 7.05 -12.28
CA SER A 113 25.42 7.02 -12.92
C SER A 113 24.82 5.62 -12.88
N CYS A 114 25.59 4.61 -13.25
CA CYS A 114 25.16 3.22 -13.28
C CYS A 114 24.78 2.72 -11.88
N SER A 115 25.60 3.01 -10.86
CA SER A 115 25.30 2.65 -9.47
C SER A 115 24.00 3.27 -8.96
N LYS A 116 23.76 4.56 -9.24
CA LYS A 116 22.53 5.24 -8.85
C LYS A 116 21.29 4.63 -9.51
N ILE A 117 21.41 4.22 -10.76
CA ILE A 117 20.30 3.55 -11.47
C ILE A 117 20.01 2.20 -10.82
N ILE A 118 21.04 1.41 -10.52
CA ILE A 118 20.87 0.11 -9.84
C ILE A 118 20.21 0.27 -8.48
N GLU A 119 20.66 1.22 -7.66
CA GLU A 119 20.08 1.48 -6.34
C GLU A 119 18.59 1.86 -6.44
N ARG A 120 18.24 2.74 -7.38
CA ARG A 120 16.85 3.13 -7.61
C ARG A 120 15.99 1.95 -8.03
N LEU A 121 16.43 1.17 -9.02
CA LEU A 121 15.69 0.01 -9.51
C LEU A 121 15.52 -1.06 -8.44
N LYS A 122 16.53 -1.31 -7.61
CA LYS A 122 16.44 -2.24 -6.47
C LYS A 122 15.43 -1.76 -5.43
N HIS A 123 15.41 -0.47 -5.14
CA HIS A 123 14.44 0.12 -4.21
C HIS A 123 13.00 -0.01 -4.74
N GLU A 124 12.78 0.33 -6.02
CA GLU A 124 11.48 0.18 -6.68
C GLU A 124 11.02 -1.29 -6.68
N LEU A 125 11.89 -2.21 -7.06
CA LEU A 125 11.59 -3.65 -7.07
C LEU A 125 11.21 -4.18 -5.69
N LYS A 126 11.93 -3.77 -4.65
CA LYS A 126 11.64 -4.15 -3.28
C LYS A 126 10.26 -3.64 -2.85
N HIS A 127 9.97 -2.38 -3.12
CA HIS A 127 8.69 -1.76 -2.79
C HIS A 127 7.51 -2.45 -3.48
N GLU A 128 7.64 -2.76 -4.78
CA GLU A 128 6.60 -3.48 -5.52
C GLU A 128 6.36 -4.90 -4.97
N LYS A 129 7.43 -5.62 -4.61
CA LYS A 129 7.31 -6.95 -3.97
C LYS A 129 6.59 -6.86 -2.62
N GLU A 130 6.93 -5.86 -1.79
CA GLU A 130 6.28 -5.64 -0.50
C GLU A 130 4.76 -5.36 -0.66
N ILE A 131 4.37 -4.55 -1.65
CA ILE A 131 2.97 -4.28 -1.95
C ILE A 131 2.24 -5.56 -2.38
N MET A 132 2.82 -6.34 -3.30
CA MET A 132 2.22 -7.60 -3.74
C MET A 132 2.04 -8.58 -2.58
N GLU A 133 3.02 -8.68 -1.69
CA GLU A 133 2.93 -9.53 -0.50
C GLU A 133 1.79 -9.06 0.43
N GLN A 134 1.70 -7.75 0.70
CA GLN A 134 0.62 -7.19 1.51
C GLN A 134 -0.76 -7.48 0.89
N GLN A 135 -0.92 -7.31 -0.42
CA GLN A 135 -2.17 -7.60 -1.12
C GLN A 135 -2.56 -9.07 -1.02
N SER A 136 -1.60 -9.98 -1.18
CA SER A 136 -1.84 -11.42 -1.09
C SER A 136 -2.32 -11.89 0.29
N ILE A 137 -2.02 -11.14 1.35
CA ILE A 137 -2.46 -11.41 2.72
C ILE A 137 -3.81 -10.75 3.00
N PHE A 138 -4.04 -9.57 2.44
CA PHE A 138 -5.21 -8.73 2.74
C PHE A 138 -6.53 -9.39 2.32
N ILE A 139 -6.61 -9.92 1.09
CA ILE A 139 -7.84 -10.53 0.56
C ILE A 139 -8.32 -11.70 1.43
N PRO A 140 -7.48 -12.70 1.78
CA PRO A 140 -7.91 -13.79 2.66
C PRO A 140 -8.31 -13.33 4.07
N GLN A 141 -7.71 -12.25 4.57
CA GLN A 141 -8.09 -11.67 5.86
C GLN A 141 -9.46 -11.00 5.79
N CYS A 142 -9.77 -10.29 4.69
CA CYS A 142 -11.11 -9.73 4.45
C CYS A 142 -12.16 -10.83 4.39
N GLU A 143 -11.92 -11.88 3.61
CA GLU A 143 -12.81 -13.03 3.49
C GLU A 143 -13.11 -13.68 4.85
N LYS A 144 -12.06 -13.95 5.61
CA LYS A 144 -12.18 -14.53 6.95
C LYS A 144 -12.99 -13.65 7.90
N LEU A 145 -12.83 -12.32 7.82
CA LEU A 145 -13.63 -11.40 8.61
C LEU A 145 -15.09 -11.42 8.19
N LEU A 146 -15.38 -11.30 6.88
CA LEU A 146 -16.73 -11.26 6.34
C LEU A 146 -17.53 -12.52 6.66
N GLU A 147 -16.92 -13.69 6.52
CA GLU A 147 -17.55 -14.98 6.83
C GLU A 147 -17.91 -15.15 8.30
N ASN A 148 -17.04 -14.67 9.19
CA ASN A 148 -17.15 -14.98 10.62
C ASN A 148 -17.64 -13.81 11.47
N TYR A 149 -17.79 -12.61 10.93
CA TYR A 149 -18.00 -11.37 11.70
C TYR A 149 -19.12 -11.50 12.74
N TRP A 150 -20.29 -12.00 12.32
CA TRP A 150 -21.46 -12.06 13.20
C TRP A 150 -21.37 -13.09 14.32
N SER A 151 -20.47 -14.07 14.19
CA SER A 151 -20.21 -15.09 15.22
C SER A 151 -19.14 -14.67 16.22
N LEU A 152 -18.37 -13.61 15.91
CA LEU A 152 -17.25 -13.15 16.74
C LEU A 152 -17.73 -12.34 17.94
N ASP A 153 -17.00 -12.42 19.04
CA ASP A 153 -17.12 -11.52 20.18
C ASP A 153 -16.58 -10.11 19.84
N THR A 154 -16.94 -9.12 20.66
CA THR A 154 -16.59 -7.71 20.42
C THR A 154 -15.07 -7.47 20.36
N ALA A 155 -14.28 -8.20 21.17
CA ALA A 155 -12.82 -8.05 21.20
C ALA A 155 -12.20 -8.57 19.91
N SER A 156 -12.63 -9.73 19.43
CA SER A 156 -12.20 -10.34 18.18
C SER A 156 -12.59 -9.50 16.95
N LYS A 157 -13.85 -8.99 16.92
CA LYS A 157 -14.28 -8.03 15.89
C LYS A 157 -13.34 -6.83 15.80
N ASN A 158 -13.07 -6.17 16.93
CA ASN A 158 -12.20 -5.01 16.98
C ASN A 158 -10.77 -5.32 16.55
N LYS A 159 -10.24 -6.48 16.94
CA LYS A 159 -8.90 -6.89 16.55
C LYS A 159 -8.80 -7.05 15.04
N MET A 160 -9.69 -7.82 14.43
CA MET A 160 -9.69 -8.08 12.99
C MET A 160 -9.93 -6.80 12.17
N LEU A 161 -10.87 -5.94 12.59
CA LEU A 161 -11.08 -4.66 11.92
C LEU A 161 -9.84 -3.76 11.98
N LYS A 162 -9.13 -3.71 13.11
CA LYS A 162 -7.89 -2.93 13.23
C LYS A 162 -6.71 -3.50 12.45
N GLU A 163 -6.72 -4.78 12.14
CA GLU A 163 -5.72 -5.40 11.28
C GLU A 163 -5.93 -5.01 9.81
N LEU A 164 -7.18 -4.83 9.37
CA LEU A 164 -7.55 -4.49 8.00
C LEU A 164 -7.66 -2.99 7.73
N ILE A 165 -8.19 -2.24 8.69
CA ILE A 165 -8.54 -0.83 8.55
C ILE A 165 -7.55 0.02 9.33
N GLU A 166 -6.92 0.97 8.67
CA GLU A 166 -6.13 2.01 9.33
C GLU A 166 -7.04 3.06 9.96
N LYS A 167 -8.03 3.53 9.19
CA LYS A 167 -8.93 4.61 9.56
C LYS A 167 -10.28 4.41 8.89
N ALA A 168 -11.34 4.77 9.59
CA ALA A 168 -12.67 4.91 9.03
C ALA A 168 -13.24 6.28 9.41
N GLU A 169 -13.68 7.04 8.42
CA GLU A 169 -14.31 8.35 8.60
C GLU A 169 -15.81 8.24 8.43
N TYR A 170 -16.54 8.64 9.46
CA TYR A 170 -17.98 8.60 9.48
C TYR A 170 -18.53 10.02 9.51
N THR A 171 -19.41 10.36 8.59
CA THR A 171 -20.08 11.67 8.51
C THR A 171 -21.57 11.50 8.33
N LYS A 172 -22.34 12.21 9.16
CA LYS A 172 -23.80 12.26 9.09
C LYS A 172 -24.29 13.64 9.48
N ASP A 173 -25.03 14.27 8.58
CA ASP A 173 -25.58 15.60 8.79
C ASP A 173 -26.75 15.61 9.77
N SER A 174 -26.81 16.64 10.59
CA SER A 174 -27.92 16.88 11.58
C SER A 174 -29.30 16.99 10.93
N LYS A 175 -29.36 17.44 9.67
CA LYS A 175 -30.63 17.58 8.91
C LYS A 175 -31.34 16.24 8.69
N ASN A 176 -30.63 15.12 8.75
CA ASN A 176 -31.17 13.78 8.58
C ASN A 176 -31.49 13.07 9.90
N ALA A 177 -31.27 13.74 11.04
CA ALA A 177 -31.41 13.15 12.38
C ALA A 177 -32.86 12.87 12.81
N PHE A 178 -33.83 13.60 12.27
CA PHE A 178 -35.21 13.56 12.74
C PHE A 178 -36.18 12.72 11.91
N ARG A 179 -35.74 12.14 10.82
CA ARG A 179 -36.59 11.20 10.08
C ARG A 179 -36.59 9.85 10.79
N ARG A 180 -37.67 9.56 11.51
CA ARG A 180 -38.00 8.22 11.99
C ARG A 180 -38.36 7.32 10.80
N GLY A 181 -37.39 6.88 10.08
CA GLY A 181 -37.51 5.95 8.95
C GLY A 181 -36.12 5.40 8.65
N ASP A 182 -36.06 4.22 8.09
CA ASP A 182 -34.85 3.43 7.87
C ASP A 182 -33.87 4.03 6.84
N ASP A 183 -34.18 5.17 6.21
CA ASP A 183 -33.38 5.89 5.23
C ASP A 183 -32.48 6.96 5.87
N VAL A 184 -31.59 6.55 6.72
CA VAL A 184 -30.60 7.50 7.26
C VAL A 184 -29.28 7.34 6.55
N THR A 185 -29.10 8.15 5.52
CA THR A 185 -27.84 8.22 4.78
C THR A 185 -26.74 8.82 5.65
N PHE A 186 -25.71 8.07 5.88
CA PHE A 186 -24.40 8.53 6.36
C PHE A 186 -23.35 8.18 5.31
N VAL A 187 -22.25 8.90 5.34
CA VAL A 187 -21.06 8.60 4.51
C VAL A 187 -20.05 7.91 5.40
N LEU A 188 -19.48 6.83 4.90
CA LEU A 188 -18.44 6.07 5.58
C LEU A 188 -17.29 5.82 4.59
N ASP A 189 -16.17 6.49 4.84
CA ASP A 189 -14.94 6.30 4.06
C ASP A 189 -14.00 5.38 4.83
N ILE A 190 -13.57 4.29 4.20
CA ILE A 190 -12.70 3.27 4.80
C ILE A 190 -11.32 3.35 4.15
N PHE A 191 -10.29 3.50 4.98
CA PHE A 191 -8.89 3.53 4.57
C PHE A 191 -8.22 2.22 5.02
N PRO A 192 -7.84 1.34 4.09
CA PRO A 192 -7.18 0.07 4.42
C PRO A 192 -5.75 0.28 4.91
N ARG A 193 -5.21 -0.69 5.66
CA ARG A 193 -3.81 -0.69 6.13
C ARG A 193 -2.79 -1.10 5.08
N ILE A 194 -3.19 -1.26 3.85
CA ILE A 194 -2.28 -1.55 2.74
C ILE A 194 -2.09 -0.32 1.88
N GLN A 195 -0.89 -0.18 1.31
CA GLN A 195 -0.60 0.92 0.41
C GLN A 195 -1.28 0.69 -0.94
N HIS A 196 -2.00 1.71 -1.42
CA HIS A 196 -2.48 1.73 -2.80
C HIS A 196 -1.31 2.10 -3.73
N ASN A 197 -1.10 1.31 -4.78
CA ASN A 197 -0.37 1.77 -5.95
C ASN A 197 -1.30 2.75 -6.70
N ASN A 198 -1.21 4.03 -6.38
CA ASN A 198 -1.75 5.08 -7.26
C ASN A 198 -0.82 5.17 -8.48
N TYR A 199 -1.21 4.53 -9.58
CA TYR A 199 -0.65 4.77 -10.90
C TYR A 199 -1.22 6.06 -11.49
#